data_462f1c66d7c2b61236d07eaa73dd5f0e
#
_entry.id   462f1c66d7c2b61236d07eaa73dd5f0e
#
_cell.length_a   1.000
_cell.length_b   1.000
_cell.length_c   1.000
_cell.angle_alpha   90.00
_cell.angle_beta   90.00
_cell.angle_gamma   90.00
#
_symmetry.space_group_name_H-M   'P 1'
#
loop_
_entity.id
_entity.type
_entity.pdbx_description
1 polymer ?
#
loop_
_entity_poly.entity_id
_entity_poly.type
_entity_poly.pdbx_seq_one_letter_code
_entity_poly.pdbx_strand_id
1 'polypeptide(L)'
;MKVEALETNWKQNVKCWGGNSFQAQRWFAYLVKQYTSKERKYHSLNHVIYMLSLAEKFKANVHNWMAFYLAIWFHDAIQNKLKANEKLSAQKCLEAIDELNLPADAHEAAQLILATESHRASESSDAKLFVDLDLAILGSSKEEYRRYARQCRAEYKIPNFLYRRGRIKVLEKFLQREHIYQSDLFRKRYEYQAQKNLNWEVEALKKGVSL
;
A
#
# COMPACT_ATOMS: atom_id res chain seq x y z
N MET A 1 4.53 1.22 -16.24
CA MET A 1 4.59 2.67 -16.54
C MET A 1 6.04 3.10 -16.41
N LYS A 2 6.56 3.95 -17.31
CA LYS A 2 7.92 4.49 -17.19
C LYS A 2 7.96 5.58 -16.10
N VAL A 3 9.12 5.80 -15.46
CA VAL A 3 9.28 6.77 -14.36
C VAL A 3 8.93 8.19 -14.81
N GLU A 4 9.26 8.54 -16.04
CA GLU A 4 8.94 9.85 -16.63
C GLU A 4 7.41 10.11 -16.71
N ALA A 5 6.64 9.06 -17.02
CA ALA A 5 5.18 9.18 -17.07
C ALA A 5 4.57 9.31 -15.66
N LEU A 6 5.18 8.68 -14.65
CA LEU A 6 4.81 8.85 -13.25
C LEU A 6 5.11 10.27 -12.75
N GLU A 7 6.28 10.80 -13.11
CA GLU A 7 6.67 12.16 -12.76
C GLU A 7 5.72 13.20 -13.37
N THR A 8 5.38 13.01 -14.64
CA THR A 8 4.41 13.88 -15.32
C THR A 8 3.05 13.84 -14.63
N ASN A 9 2.55 12.64 -14.31
CA ASN A 9 1.27 12.47 -13.61
C ASN A 9 1.30 13.11 -12.21
N TRP A 10 2.35 12.89 -11.43
CA TRP A 10 2.54 13.51 -10.12
C TRP A 10 2.52 15.04 -10.19
N LYS A 11 3.34 15.62 -11.08
CA LYS A 11 3.44 17.08 -11.26
C LYS A 11 2.12 17.70 -11.71
N GLN A 12 1.40 17.03 -12.61
CA GLN A 12 0.08 17.47 -13.07
C GLN A 12 -0.94 17.50 -11.93
N ASN A 13 -1.01 16.43 -11.13
CA ASN A 13 -1.93 16.37 -9.98
C ASN A 13 -1.61 17.48 -8.97
N VAL A 14 -0.35 17.63 -8.55
CA VAL A 14 0.05 18.70 -7.62
C VAL A 14 -0.29 20.07 -8.18
N LYS A 15 -0.02 20.33 -9.46
CA LYS A 15 -0.39 21.59 -10.12
C LYS A 15 -1.90 21.83 -10.14
N CYS A 16 -2.69 20.81 -10.46
CA CYS A 16 -4.16 20.90 -10.46
C CYS A 16 -4.73 21.24 -9.08
N TRP A 17 -4.06 20.85 -8.01
CA TRP A 17 -4.43 21.18 -6.63
C TRP A 17 -3.84 22.51 -6.12
N GLY A 18 -3.22 23.28 -7.00
CA GLY A 18 -2.63 24.58 -6.67
C GLY A 18 -1.27 24.50 -5.98
N GLY A 19 -0.65 23.31 -5.95
CA GLY A 19 0.59 23.08 -5.23
C GLY A 19 1.85 23.62 -5.93
N ASN A 20 2.94 23.71 -5.16
CA ASN A 20 4.22 24.24 -5.57
C ASN A 20 4.96 23.29 -6.52
N SER A 21 5.18 23.69 -7.77
CA SER A 21 5.80 22.85 -8.81
C SER A 21 7.27 22.51 -8.54
N PHE A 22 8.02 23.39 -7.89
CA PHE A 22 9.43 23.12 -7.53
C PHE A 22 9.49 22.05 -6.44
N GLN A 23 8.68 22.16 -5.40
CA GLN A 23 8.59 21.17 -4.34
C GLN A 23 8.05 19.83 -4.87
N ALA A 24 7.11 19.85 -5.84
CA ALA A 24 6.61 18.65 -6.48
C ALA A 24 7.73 17.79 -7.08
N GLN A 25 8.69 18.42 -7.75
CA GLN A 25 9.85 17.69 -8.31
C GLN A 25 10.74 17.09 -7.21
N ARG A 26 11.01 17.83 -6.14
CA ARG A 26 11.82 17.34 -5.01
C ARG A 26 11.15 16.14 -4.32
N TRP A 27 9.86 16.23 -4.04
CA TRP A 27 9.11 15.17 -3.40
C TRP A 27 8.99 13.92 -4.27
N PHE A 28 8.78 14.09 -5.58
CA PHE A 28 8.79 12.96 -6.51
C PHE A 28 10.14 12.24 -6.48
N ALA A 29 11.25 12.98 -6.60
CA ALA A 29 12.59 12.39 -6.54
C ALA A 29 12.86 11.66 -5.21
N TYR A 30 12.41 12.24 -4.09
CA TYR A 30 12.48 11.61 -2.77
C TYR A 30 11.72 10.27 -2.75
N LEU A 31 10.45 10.26 -3.17
CA LEU A 31 9.61 9.07 -3.18
C LEU A 31 10.18 7.97 -4.08
N VAL A 32 10.60 8.31 -5.30
CA VAL A 32 11.22 7.34 -6.21
C VAL A 32 12.47 6.74 -5.57
N LYS A 33 13.32 7.54 -4.94
CA LYS A 33 14.51 7.05 -4.22
C LYS A 33 14.15 6.06 -3.12
N GLN A 34 13.09 6.33 -2.33
CA GLN A 34 12.63 5.41 -1.28
C GLN A 34 12.17 4.08 -1.88
N TYR A 35 11.31 4.12 -2.89
CA TYR A 35 10.70 2.94 -3.49
C TYR A 35 11.59 2.14 -4.45
N THR A 36 12.75 2.68 -4.84
CA THR A 36 13.74 1.97 -5.69
C THR A 36 14.94 1.44 -4.90
N SER A 37 14.88 1.46 -3.57
CA SER A 37 15.95 0.91 -2.73
C SER A 37 16.09 -0.60 -2.93
N LYS A 38 17.33 -1.13 -2.86
CA LYS A 38 17.64 -2.54 -3.15
C LYS A 38 16.96 -3.53 -2.20
N GLU A 39 16.58 -3.09 -1.02
CA GLU A 39 15.93 -3.89 0.01
C GLU A 39 14.46 -4.17 -0.33
N ARG A 40 13.81 -3.27 -1.07
CA ARG A 40 12.40 -3.37 -1.44
C ARG A 40 12.22 -4.30 -2.62
N LYS A 41 11.43 -5.35 -2.43
CA LYS A 41 11.12 -6.35 -3.47
C LYS A 41 9.65 -6.29 -3.87
N TYR A 42 8.76 -6.27 -2.89
CA TYR A 42 7.32 -6.06 -3.07
C TYR A 42 6.94 -4.60 -2.84
N HIS A 43 7.27 -4.01 -1.66
CA HIS A 43 6.93 -2.62 -1.30
C HIS A 43 7.82 -1.62 -2.05
N SER A 44 7.87 -1.76 -3.36
CA SER A 44 8.67 -1.01 -4.32
C SER A 44 7.81 -0.07 -5.15
N LEU A 45 8.41 0.69 -6.06
CA LEU A 45 7.68 1.56 -6.98
C LEU A 45 6.60 0.81 -7.79
N ASN A 46 6.80 -0.49 -8.05
CA ASN A 46 5.79 -1.31 -8.74
C ASN A 46 4.51 -1.48 -7.90
N HIS A 47 4.61 -1.54 -6.58
CA HIS A 47 3.45 -1.56 -5.70
C HIS A 47 2.67 -0.24 -5.79
N VAL A 48 3.35 0.90 -5.73
CA VAL A 48 2.72 2.22 -5.93
C VAL A 48 2.02 2.30 -7.29
N ILE A 49 2.68 1.86 -8.36
CA ILE A 49 2.11 1.82 -9.73
C ILE A 49 0.85 0.94 -9.75
N TYR A 50 0.90 -0.23 -9.14
CA TYR A 50 -0.24 -1.13 -9.06
C TYR A 50 -1.41 -0.48 -8.33
N MET A 51 -1.18 0.12 -7.17
CA MET A 51 -2.21 0.83 -6.41
C MET A 51 -2.78 2.01 -7.19
N LEU A 52 -1.96 2.86 -7.83
CA LEU A 52 -2.44 3.96 -8.67
C LEU A 52 -3.31 3.45 -9.83
N SER A 53 -2.87 2.40 -10.52
CA SER A 53 -3.63 1.82 -11.63
C SER A 53 -4.96 1.21 -11.19
N LEU A 54 -5.01 0.68 -9.97
CA LEU A 54 -6.23 0.11 -9.41
C LEU A 54 -7.15 1.23 -8.89
N ALA A 55 -6.60 2.25 -8.23
CA ALA A 55 -7.34 3.40 -7.73
C ALA A 55 -8.07 4.16 -8.83
N GLU A 56 -7.44 4.36 -10.00
CA GLU A 56 -8.11 5.00 -11.14
C GLU A 56 -9.39 4.26 -11.58
N LYS A 57 -9.45 2.92 -11.44
CA LYS A 57 -10.66 2.13 -11.76
C LYS A 57 -11.80 2.38 -10.76
N PHE A 58 -11.48 2.80 -9.56
CA PHE A 58 -12.43 3.05 -8.47
C PHE A 58 -12.55 4.53 -8.11
N LYS A 59 -11.97 5.41 -8.92
CA LYS A 59 -11.91 6.86 -8.66
C LYS A 59 -13.28 7.48 -8.38
N ALA A 60 -14.31 7.03 -9.08
CA ALA A 60 -15.68 7.47 -8.85
C ALA A 60 -16.26 7.11 -7.45
N ASN A 61 -15.60 6.21 -6.74
CA ASN A 61 -15.98 5.79 -5.39
C ASN A 61 -15.17 6.51 -4.30
N VAL A 62 -14.21 7.36 -4.67
CA VAL A 62 -13.35 8.11 -3.75
C VAL A 62 -13.89 9.52 -3.59
N HIS A 63 -14.13 9.94 -2.35
CA HIS A 63 -14.64 11.28 -2.04
C HIS A 63 -13.54 12.33 -2.10
N ASN A 64 -12.39 12.05 -1.48
CA ASN A 64 -11.24 12.94 -1.48
C ASN A 64 -10.08 12.34 -2.29
N TRP A 65 -10.12 12.54 -3.61
CA TRP A 65 -9.11 11.99 -4.52
C TRP A 65 -7.70 12.50 -4.23
N MET A 66 -7.55 13.76 -3.83
CA MET A 66 -6.24 14.33 -3.52
C MET A 66 -5.60 13.62 -2.34
N ALA A 67 -6.30 13.49 -1.22
CA ALA A 67 -5.82 12.78 -0.05
C ALA A 67 -5.54 11.30 -0.36
N PHE A 68 -6.42 10.66 -1.11
CA PHE A 68 -6.29 9.26 -1.52
C PHE A 68 -5.04 9.02 -2.38
N TYR A 69 -4.81 9.89 -3.37
CA TYR A 69 -3.64 9.82 -4.24
C TYR A 69 -2.34 10.04 -3.46
N LEU A 70 -2.30 11.04 -2.58
CA LEU A 70 -1.15 11.30 -1.71
C LEU A 70 -0.89 10.10 -0.79
N ALA A 71 -1.93 9.54 -0.19
CA ALA A 71 -1.79 8.35 0.64
C ALA A 71 -1.16 7.18 -0.12
N ILE A 72 -1.52 6.93 -1.38
CA ILE A 72 -0.89 5.89 -2.21
C ILE A 72 0.62 6.14 -2.34
N TRP A 73 1.04 7.38 -2.56
CA TRP A 73 2.46 7.69 -2.69
C TRP A 73 3.23 7.59 -1.38
N PHE A 74 2.58 7.83 -0.24
CA PHE A 74 3.28 7.97 1.03
C PHE A 74 3.12 6.79 2.01
N HIS A 75 2.11 5.88 1.86
CA HIS A 75 1.81 4.88 2.88
C HIS A 75 3.01 4.02 3.29
N ASP A 76 3.83 3.66 2.34
CA ASP A 76 5.05 2.88 2.52
C ASP A 76 6.34 3.69 2.25
N ALA A 77 6.28 5.03 2.25
CA ALA A 77 7.45 5.86 1.95
C ALA A 77 8.60 5.59 2.94
N ILE A 78 8.29 5.32 4.19
CA ILE A 78 9.25 4.91 5.20
C ILE A 78 9.15 3.41 5.42
N GLN A 79 10.28 2.71 5.26
CA GLN A 79 10.42 1.31 5.61
C GLN A 79 11.73 1.13 6.37
N ASN A 80 11.66 1.07 7.67
CA ASN A 80 12.81 0.82 8.52
C ASN A 80 12.56 -0.43 9.38
N LYS A 81 13.63 -0.92 10.02
CA LYS A 81 13.55 -2.10 10.91
C LYS A 81 12.91 -1.78 12.26
N LEU A 82 12.73 -0.51 12.56
CA LEU A 82 12.10 -0.02 13.77
C LEU A 82 10.58 0.02 13.54
N LYS A 83 9.81 -0.13 14.59
CA LYS A 83 8.36 -0.09 14.54
C LYS A 83 7.83 1.31 14.20
N ALA A 84 6.59 1.39 13.74
CA ALA A 84 5.85 2.62 13.41
C ALA A 84 6.17 3.24 12.04
N ASN A 85 6.39 2.41 11.01
CA ASN A 85 6.59 2.88 9.63
C ASN A 85 5.41 3.71 9.12
N GLU A 86 4.19 3.29 9.42
CA GLU A 86 2.95 3.97 9.02
C GLU A 86 2.86 5.38 9.64
N LYS A 87 3.21 5.52 10.92
CA LYS A 87 3.24 6.82 11.59
C LYS A 87 4.30 7.77 11.00
N LEU A 88 5.49 7.22 10.71
CA LEU A 88 6.56 7.99 10.08
C LEU A 88 6.21 8.35 8.63
N SER A 89 5.57 7.46 7.90
CA SER A 89 5.08 7.69 6.55
C SER A 89 3.97 8.75 6.54
N ALA A 90 3.04 8.71 7.49
CA ALA A 90 1.99 9.72 7.66
C ALA A 90 2.60 11.09 7.99
N GLN A 91 3.56 11.15 8.90
CA GLN A 91 4.28 12.39 9.21
C GLN A 91 5.00 12.94 7.99
N LYS A 92 5.67 12.06 7.21
CA LYS A 92 6.36 12.47 5.98
C LYS A 92 5.39 12.96 4.90
N CYS A 93 4.17 12.43 4.87
CA CYS A 93 3.09 12.92 4.01
C CYS A 93 2.65 14.33 4.43
N LEU A 94 2.46 14.59 5.72
CA LEU A 94 2.09 15.91 6.23
C LEU A 94 3.18 16.96 5.91
N GLU A 95 4.45 16.63 6.13
CA GLU A 95 5.56 17.50 5.73
C GLU A 95 5.51 17.86 4.23
N ALA A 96 5.19 16.86 3.39
CA ALA A 96 5.06 17.08 1.96
C ALA A 96 3.88 17.97 1.60
N ILE A 97 2.73 17.78 2.25
CA ILE A 97 1.53 18.60 2.04
C ILE A 97 1.82 20.07 2.36
N ASP A 98 2.50 20.33 3.49
CA ASP A 98 2.87 21.67 3.91
C ASP A 98 3.87 22.33 2.92
N GLU A 99 4.95 21.61 2.55
CA GLU A 99 5.93 22.13 1.61
C GLU A 99 5.38 22.33 0.19
N LEU A 100 4.44 21.48 -0.21
CA LEU A 100 3.73 21.60 -1.49
C LEU A 100 2.68 22.72 -1.46
N ASN A 101 2.36 23.26 -0.29
CA ASN A 101 1.31 24.26 -0.07
C ASN A 101 -0.05 23.78 -0.60
N LEU A 102 -0.43 22.55 -0.25
CA LEU A 102 -1.69 21.94 -0.66
C LEU A 102 -2.85 22.38 0.25
N PRO A 103 -4.11 22.27 -0.22
CA PRO A 103 -5.30 22.57 0.59
C PRO A 103 -5.39 21.71 1.86
N ALA A 104 -6.09 22.22 2.88
CA ALA A 104 -6.20 21.59 4.21
C ALA A 104 -6.82 20.17 4.18
N ASP A 105 -7.72 19.89 3.25
CA ASP A 105 -8.33 18.57 3.07
C ASP A 105 -7.33 17.49 2.60
N ALA A 106 -6.16 17.89 2.07
CA ALA A 106 -5.06 16.97 1.77
C ALA A 106 -4.57 16.22 3.03
N HIS A 107 -4.73 16.81 4.22
CA HIS A 107 -4.30 16.19 5.50
C HIS A 107 -5.04 14.89 5.84
N GLU A 108 -6.19 14.62 5.22
CA GLU A 108 -6.88 13.32 5.34
C GLU A 108 -5.99 12.15 4.87
N ALA A 109 -5.01 12.40 4.00
CA ALA A 109 -4.06 11.39 3.54
C ALA A 109 -3.35 10.70 4.72
N ALA A 110 -3.01 11.43 5.77
CA ALA A 110 -2.35 10.87 6.95
C ALA A 110 -3.24 9.83 7.66
N GLN A 111 -4.55 10.05 7.71
CA GLN A 111 -5.50 9.11 8.30
C GLN A 111 -5.61 7.82 7.48
N LEU A 112 -5.60 7.95 6.14
CA LEU A 112 -5.59 6.79 5.24
C LEU A 112 -4.30 5.96 5.43
N ILE A 113 -3.16 6.61 5.54
CA ILE A 113 -1.87 5.95 5.79
C ILE A 113 -1.89 5.22 7.15
N LEU A 114 -2.35 5.86 8.21
CA LEU A 114 -2.43 5.24 9.54
C LEU A 114 -3.35 4.02 9.58
N ALA A 115 -4.40 3.99 8.75
CA ALA A 115 -5.30 2.85 8.67
C ALA A 115 -4.61 1.57 8.16
N THR A 116 -3.50 1.66 7.45
CA THR A 116 -2.73 0.49 6.97
C THR A 116 -1.96 -0.22 8.09
N GLU A 117 -1.70 0.41 9.25
CA GLU A 117 -1.00 -0.22 10.39
C GLU A 117 -1.73 -1.49 10.85
N SER A 118 -3.04 -1.44 10.93
CA SER A 118 -3.87 -2.58 11.34
C SER A 118 -4.64 -3.21 10.18
N HIS A 119 -4.66 -2.58 9.02
CA HIS A 119 -5.56 -2.86 7.90
C HIS A 119 -7.01 -2.95 8.38
N ARG A 120 -7.39 -2.02 9.24
CA ARG A 120 -8.77 -1.80 9.70
C ARG A 120 -9.06 -0.31 9.57
N ALA A 121 -10.02 0.01 8.73
CA ALA A 121 -10.43 1.39 8.53
C ALA A 121 -11.44 1.81 9.58
N SER A 122 -11.54 3.12 9.77
CA SER A 122 -12.67 3.79 10.42
C SER A 122 -13.96 3.60 9.58
N GLU A 123 -15.03 4.28 9.96
CA GLU A 123 -16.29 4.28 9.19
C GLU A 123 -16.18 4.99 7.83
N SER A 124 -15.10 5.75 7.58
CA SER A 124 -14.86 6.42 6.30
C SER A 124 -14.80 5.42 5.14
N SER A 125 -15.59 5.69 4.10
CA SER A 125 -15.60 4.89 2.86
C SER A 125 -14.25 4.93 2.14
N ASP A 126 -13.58 6.10 2.12
CA ASP A 126 -12.25 6.24 1.52
C ASP A 126 -11.21 5.43 2.29
N ALA A 127 -11.28 5.40 3.63
CA ALA A 127 -10.37 4.59 4.42
C ALA A 127 -10.61 3.08 4.22
N LYS A 128 -11.86 2.63 4.14
CA LYS A 128 -12.20 1.23 3.80
C LYS A 128 -11.65 0.85 2.43
N LEU A 129 -11.90 1.70 1.43
CA LEU A 129 -11.43 1.46 0.06
C LEU A 129 -9.89 1.50 -0.04
N PHE A 130 -9.23 2.40 0.69
CA PHE A 130 -7.78 2.52 0.70
C PHE A 130 -7.10 1.26 1.25
N VAL A 131 -7.56 0.78 2.40
CA VAL A 131 -7.05 -0.45 3.03
C VAL A 131 -7.29 -1.66 2.12
N ASP A 132 -8.45 -1.75 1.49
CA ASP A 132 -8.77 -2.83 0.56
C ASP A 132 -7.90 -2.79 -0.69
N LEU A 133 -7.60 -1.60 -1.17
CA LEU A 133 -6.73 -1.38 -2.33
C LEU A 133 -5.30 -1.87 -2.06
N ASP A 134 -4.76 -1.58 -0.89
CA ASP A 134 -3.44 -2.04 -0.45
C ASP A 134 -3.41 -3.59 -0.34
N LEU A 135 -4.48 -4.16 0.19
CA LEU A 135 -4.65 -5.62 0.31
C LEU A 135 -5.09 -6.32 -1.00
N ALA A 136 -5.32 -5.60 -2.10
CA ALA A 136 -5.87 -6.17 -3.33
C ALA A 136 -5.05 -7.34 -3.89
N ILE A 137 -3.74 -7.34 -3.66
CA ILE A 137 -2.84 -8.42 -4.07
C ILE A 137 -3.19 -9.77 -3.45
N LEU A 138 -3.81 -9.78 -2.27
CA LEU A 138 -4.23 -11.02 -1.61
C LEU A 138 -5.26 -11.79 -2.44
N GLY A 139 -6.13 -11.07 -3.15
CA GLY A 139 -7.15 -11.63 -4.04
C GLY A 139 -6.75 -11.72 -5.52
N SER A 140 -5.48 -11.55 -5.84
CA SER A 140 -4.96 -11.69 -7.20
C SER A 140 -4.92 -13.15 -7.67
N SER A 141 -4.56 -13.38 -8.94
CA SER A 141 -4.34 -14.72 -9.47
C SER A 141 -3.31 -15.48 -8.63
N LYS A 142 -3.39 -16.81 -8.63
CA LYS A 142 -2.48 -17.69 -7.88
C LYS A 142 -1.00 -17.41 -8.21
N GLU A 143 -0.70 -17.12 -9.46
CA GLU A 143 0.63 -16.83 -9.95
C GLU A 143 1.16 -15.50 -9.42
N GLU A 144 0.33 -14.46 -9.44
CA GLU A 144 0.66 -13.14 -8.92
C GLU A 144 0.82 -13.18 -7.41
N TYR A 145 -0.08 -13.84 -6.70
CA TYR A 145 0.02 -14.01 -5.25
C TYR A 145 1.30 -14.76 -4.83
N ARG A 146 1.67 -15.83 -5.54
CA ARG A 146 2.91 -16.56 -5.28
C ARG A 146 4.15 -15.69 -5.52
N ARG A 147 4.12 -14.84 -6.54
CA ARG A 147 5.19 -13.86 -6.78
C ARG A 147 5.29 -12.88 -5.62
N TYR A 148 4.17 -12.32 -5.20
CA TYR A 148 4.06 -11.46 -4.03
C TYR A 148 4.64 -12.13 -2.78
N ALA A 149 4.24 -13.36 -2.45
CA ALA A 149 4.72 -14.08 -1.27
C ALA A 149 6.26 -14.25 -1.29
N ARG A 150 6.83 -14.60 -2.45
CA ARG A 150 8.30 -14.66 -2.62
C ARG A 150 8.98 -13.30 -2.45
N GLN A 151 8.41 -12.26 -3.00
CA GLN A 151 8.94 -10.89 -2.87
C GLN A 151 8.89 -10.42 -1.42
N CYS A 152 7.78 -10.64 -0.71
CA CYS A 152 7.69 -10.36 0.72
C CYS A 152 8.75 -11.12 1.51
N ARG A 153 8.93 -12.44 1.24
CA ARG A 153 9.98 -13.22 1.92
C ARG A 153 11.37 -12.62 1.70
N ALA A 154 11.65 -12.14 0.50
CA ALA A 154 12.96 -11.61 0.14
C ALA A 154 13.31 -10.26 0.82
N GLU A 155 12.34 -9.54 1.35
CA GLU A 155 12.54 -8.31 2.11
C GLU A 155 13.02 -8.54 3.54
N TYR A 156 12.80 -9.75 4.09
CA TYR A 156 13.16 -10.09 5.46
C TYR A 156 14.50 -10.81 5.55
N LYS A 157 15.50 -10.16 6.15
CA LYS A 157 16.85 -10.73 6.38
C LYS A 157 16.88 -11.51 7.72
N ILE A 158 15.95 -12.45 7.92
CA ILE A 158 15.84 -13.28 9.12
C ILE A 158 15.78 -14.76 8.74
N PRO A 159 16.14 -15.69 9.66
CA PRO A 159 16.06 -17.13 9.43
C PRO A 159 14.65 -17.58 9.01
N ASN A 160 14.57 -18.58 8.14
CA ASN A 160 13.31 -19.07 7.57
C ASN A 160 12.28 -19.47 8.63
N PHE A 161 12.69 -20.11 9.71
CA PHE A 161 11.76 -20.54 10.75
C PHE A 161 11.11 -19.36 11.49
N LEU A 162 11.85 -18.26 11.72
CA LEU A 162 11.31 -17.04 12.33
C LEU A 162 10.35 -16.33 11.38
N TYR A 163 10.72 -16.22 10.10
CA TYR A 163 9.85 -15.65 9.09
C TYR A 163 8.53 -16.44 9.01
N ARG A 164 8.61 -17.77 8.84
CA ARG A 164 7.43 -18.64 8.75
C ARG A 164 6.49 -18.44 9.93
N ARG A 165 7.02 -18.49 11.15
CA ARG A 165 6.22 -18.29 12.37
C ARG A 165 5.52 -16.93 12.40
N GLY A 166 6.23 -15.86 12.03
CA GLY A 166 5.67 -14.50 11.97
C GLY A 166 4.63 -14.37 10.87
N ARG A 167 4.95 -14.86 9.67
CA ARG A 167 4.07 -14.76 8.51
C ARG A 167 2.77 -15.55 8.70
N ILE A 168 2.84 -16.77 9.21
CA ILE A 168 1.64 -17.57 9.54
C ILE A 168 0.71 -16.78 10.46
N LYS A 169 1.23 -16.17 11.54
CA LYS A 169 0.41 -15.37 12.47
C LYS A 169 -0.29 -14.20 11.77
N VAL A 170 0.39 -13.54 10.83
CA VAL A 170 -0.21 -12.43 10.07
C VAL A 170 -1.33 -12.95 9.18
N LEU A 171 -1.09 -14.03 8.43
CA LEU A 171 -2.08 -14.61 7.52
C LEU A 171 -3.30 -15.14 8.27
N GLU A 172 -3.08 -15.85 9.38
CA GLU A 172 -4.16 -16.37 10.24
C GLU A 172 -5.02 -15.24 10.83
N LYS A 173 -4.44 -14.07 11.18
CA LYS A 173 -5.21 -12.90 11.61
C LYS A 173 -6.18 -12.40 10.53
N PHE A 174 -5.78 -12.44 9.25
CA PHE A 174 -6.68 -12.10 8.15
C PHE A 174 -7.76 -13.16 7.97
N LEU A 175 -7.41 -14.44 8.01
CA LEU A 175 -8.36 -15.56 7.86
C LEU A 175 -9.37 -15.65 9.01
N GLN A 176 -9.04 -15.16 10.19
CA GLN A 176 -9.94 -15.10 11.36
C GLN A 176 -10.94 -13.93 11.30
N ARG A 177 -10.79 -12.99 10.37
CA ARG A 177 -11.78 -11.92 10.18
C ARG A 177 -13.03 -12.49 9.52
N GLU A 178 -14.17 -11.89 9.80
CA GLU A 178 -15.41 -12.19 9.07
C GLU A 178 -15.21 -11.96 7.57
N HIS A 179 -14.55 -10.86 7.23
CA HIS A 179 -14.11 -10.52 5.87
C HIS A 179 -12.69 -9.97 5.88
N ILE A 180 -11.90 -10.32 4.87
CA ILE A 180 -10.56 -9.76 4.64
C ILE A 180 -10.70 -8.31 4.21
N TYR A 181 -11.62 -8.05 3.26
CA TYR A 181 -11.88 -6.72 2.72
C TYR A 181 -13.05 -6.03 3.45
N GLN A 182 -12.98 -4.71 3.53
CA GLN A 182 -13.93 -3.92 4.30
C GLN A 182 -15.06 -3.33 3.45
N SER A 183 -14.79 -3.07 2.16
CA SER A 183 -15.81 -2.59 1.22
C SER A 183 -16.51 -3.75 0.51
N ASP A 184 -17.81 -3.62 0.28
CA ASP A 184 -18.59 -4.61 -0.49
C ASP A 184 -18.05 -4.79 -1.91
N LEU A 185 -17.48 -3.73 -2.47
CA LEU A 185 -16.88 -3.70 -3.78
C LEU A 185 -15.73 -4.72 -3.90
N PHE A 186 -14.84 -4.71 -2.90
CA PHE A 186 -13.68 -5.61 -2.87
C PHE A 186 -14.07 -7.00 -2.38
N ARG A 187 -14.99 -7.13 -1.41
CA ARG A 187 -15.52 -8.44 -0.98
C ARG A 187 -16.06 -9.24 -2.16
N LYS A 188 -16.96 -8.64 -2.93
CA LYS A 188 -17.55 -9.31 -4.11
C LYS A 188 -16.51 -9.77 -5.13
N ARG A 189 -15.41 -9.03 -5.28
CA ARG A 189 -14.43 -9.26 -6.36
C ARG A 189 -13.26 -10.13 -5.95
N TYR A 190 -12.76 -9.97 -4.71
CA TYR A 190 -11.47 -10.48 -4.30
C TYR A 190 -11.51 -11.46 -3.13
N GLU A 191 -12.55 -11.46 -2.28
CA GLU A 191 -12.61 -12.19 -1.01
C GLU A 191 -12.35 -13.68 -1.18
N TYR A 192 -13.07 -14.32 -2.07
CA TYR A 192 -12.95 -15.77 -2.31
C TYR A 192 -11.53 -16.18 -2.72
N GLN A 193 -10.94 -15.43 -3.66
CA GLN A 193 -9.58 -15.72 -4.11
C GLN A 193 -8.55 -15.43 -3.05
N ALA A 194 -8.73 -14.35 -2.26
CA ALA A 194 -7.85 -14.03 -1.13
C ALA A 194 -7.83 -15.14 -0.09
N GLN A 195 -8.99 -15.64 0.32
CA GLN A 195 -9.08 -16.76 1.26
C GLN A 195 -8.33 -18.01 0.74
N LYS A 196 -8.48 -18.34 -0.55
CA LYS A 196 -7.74 -19.45 -1.17
C LYS A 196 -6.23 -19.23 -1.15
N ASN A 197 -5.78 -18.04 -1.50
CA ASN A 197 -4.37 -17.69 -1.54
C ASN A 197 -3.74 -17.75 -0.14
N LEU A 198 -4.40 -17.15 0.85
CA LEU A 198 -3.92 -17.14 2.24
C LEU A 198 -3.85 -18.55 2.83
N ASN A 199 -4.89 -19.38 2.64
CA ASN A 199 -4.88 -20.77 3.09
C ASN A 199 -3.75 -21.58 2.43
N TRP A 200 -3.55 -21.41 1.12
CA TRP A 200 -2.44 -22.04 0.41
C TRP A 200 -1.07 -21.67 1.02
N GLU A 201 -0.85 -20.36 1.30
CA GLU A 201 0.43 -19.91 1.86
C GLU A 201 0.63 -20.44 3.28
N VAL A 202 -0.40 -20.42 4.13
CA VAL A 202 -0.34 -20.98 5.49
C VAL A 202 0.05 -22.46 5.47
N GLU A 203 -0.62 -23.26 4.62
CA GLU A 203 -0.32 -24.66 4.46
C GLU A 203 1.12 -24.93 3.97
N ALA A 204 1.58 -24.17 2.96
CA ALA A 204 2.93 -24.27 2.44
C ALA A 204 3.98 -23.93 3.53
N LEU A 205 3.75 -22.87 4.30
CA LEU A 205 4.64 -22.44 5.37
C LEU A 205 4.66 -23.46 6.53
N LYS A 206 3.51 -24.07 6.91
CA LYS A 206 3.42 -25.13 7.93
C LYS A 206 4.21 -26.37 7.51
N LYS A 207 4.14 -26.76 6.24
CA LYS A 207 4.90 -27.88 5.68
C LYS A 207 6.39 -27.58 5.46
N GLY A 208 6.83 -26.37 5.71
CA GLY A 208 8.22 -25.97 5.51
C GLY A 208 8.65 -25.79 4.05
N VAL A 209 7.68 -25.74 3.13
CA VAL A 209 7.95 -25.52 1.70
C VAL A 209 8.47 -24.10 1.48
N SER A 210 9.52 -23.94 0.66
CA SER A 210 9.97 -22.63 0.20
C SER A 210 8.92 -22.04 -0.77
N LEU A 211 8.57 -20.78 -0.57
CA LEU A 211 7.62 -20.05 -1.40
C LEU A 211 8.22 -19.70 -2.76
#